data_021841c6a928d96efe5e1d947d130712
#
_entry.id   021841c6a928d96efe5e1d947d130712
#
_cell.length_a   1.000
_cell.length_b   1.000
_cell.length_c   1.000
_cell.angle_alpha   90.00
_cell.angle_beta   90.00
_cell.angle_gamma   90.00
#
_symmetry.space_group_name_H-M   'P 1'
#
loop_
_entity.id
_entity.type
_entity.pdbx_description
1 polymer ?
#
loop_
_entity_poly.entity_id
_entity_poly.type
_entity_poly.pdbx_seq_one_letter_code
_entity_poly.pdbx_strand_id
1 'polypeptide(L)'
;MTERVDAIVIGAGVIGLAVARALGRAGREVIVVEKNAAFGEETSARNSEVIHAGIQYKPGGMRASLAVKGRDALYAFCKEHNVSHARCGKLLVAIGDKEITGLHGLKANAEKNGVSDLVIVNGAAARAMEPGLYCDGAIVSPSSGIVDSHGLMLALVGEIEDKGGALALASPVLSGHVFADGIELDIGGVDPITLKAKTVVNCAGLWSDRVARLIAGIPDATIPQLKYGKGQYFTYAGKAPFSRLIYPLPSPDSQGVHYTRDLGGQGKLGPDIAFIDTNTDYSVDPSRRDAFAAAARKFWPDIDAAKLQPGYAGIRPKLKGPGEEGDFLFSTTADHGVPHYLGLYGIESPGLTTCLAVADHAAALMR
;
A
#
# COMPACT_ATOMS: atom_id res chain seq x y z
N MET A 1 -31.89 -4.58 21.93
CA MET A 1 -31.27 -3.25 22.19
C MET A 1 -30.01 -3.20 21.35
N THR A 2 -29.83 -2.15 20.55
CA THR A 2 -28.60 -1.97 19.77
C THR A 2 -27.45 -1.67 20.74
N GLU A 3 -26.39 -2.45 20.68
CA GLU A 3 -25.20 -2.24 21.50
C GLU A 3 -24.42 -1.02 21.00
N ARG A 4 -23.91 -0.20 21.92
CA ARG A 4 -23.19 1.04 21.59
C ARG A 4 -21.70 0.86 21.81
N VAL A 5 -20.93 1.29 20.82
CA VAL A 5 -19.46 1.27 20.83
C VAL A 5 -18.92 2.66 20.48
N ASP A 6 -17.67 2.93 20.84
CA ASP A 6 -17.10 4.25 20.57
C ASP A 6 -16.64 4.38 19.11
N ALA A 7 -15.88 3.41 18.58
CA ALA A 7 -15.41 3.45 17.20
C ALA A 7 -15.46 2.10 16.51
N ILE A 8 -15.89 2.07 15.25
CA ILE A 8 -15.77 0.91 14.37
C ILE A 8 -14.85 1.27 13.20
N VAL A 9 -13.86 0.41 12.95
CA VAL A 9 -13.02 0.46 11.75
C VAL A 9 -13.42 -0.70 10.84
N ILE A 10 -13.81 -0.40 9.60
CA ILE A 10 -14.24 -1.40 8.62
C ILE A 10 -13.05 -1.80 7.74
N GLY A 11 -12.64 -3.07 7.84
CA GLY A 11 -11.53 -3.66 7.12
C GLY A 11 -10.27 -3.82 7.97
N ALA A 12 -9.76 -5.07 8.06
CA ALA A 12 -8.55 -5.43 8.78
C ALA A 12 -7.33 -5.58 7.84
N GLY A 13 -7.23 -4.75 6.80
CA GLY A 13 -5.99 -4.53 6.08
C GLY A 13 -5.04 -3.66 6.89
N VAL A 14 -3.79 -3.50 6.43
CA VAL A 14 -2.75 -2.72 7.13
C VAL A 14 -3.20 -1.29 7.47
N ILE A 15 -4.03 -0.67 6.64
CA ILE A 15 -4.55 0.68 6.90
C ILE A 15 -5.56 0.66 8.03
N GLY A 16 -6.55 -0.25 8.01
CA GLY A 16 -7.56 -0.34 9.06
C GLY A 16 -6.96 -0.71 10.40
N LEU A 17 -6.03 -1.67 10.43
CA LEU A 17 -5.32 -2.03 11.66
C LEU A 17 -4.50 -0.86 12.22
N ALA A 18 -3.79 -0.12 11.36
CA ALA A 18 -3.05 1.06 11.81
C ALA A 18 -3.98 2.17 12.34
N VAL A 19 -5.14 2.40 11.69
CA VAL A 19 -6.16 3.37 12.16
C VAL A 19 -6.75 2.94 13.49
N ALA A 20 -7.12 1.68 13.64
CA ALA A 20 -7.64 1.15 14.90
C ALA A 20 -6.64 1.31 16.04
N ARG A 21 -5.37 0.98 15.79
CA ARG A 21 -4.27 1.23 16.73
C ARG A 21 -4.19 2.72 17.12
N ALA A 22 -4.23 3.62 16.15
CA ALA A 22 -4.12 5.07 16.43
C ALA A 22 -5.29 5.59 17.29
N LEU A 23 -6.52 5.11 17.01
CA LEU A 23 -7.70 5.43 17.80
C LEU A 23 -7.61 4.84 19.22
N GLY A 24 -7.18 3.57 19.37
CA GLY A 24 -6.97 2.94 20.68
C GLY A 24 -5.91 3.66 21.51
N ARG A 25 -4.80 4.11 20.89
CA ARG A 25 -3.78 4.94 21.56
C ARG A 25 -4.30 6.32 21.97
N ALA A 26 -5.32 6.83 21.30
CA ALA A 26 -6.03 8.05 21.69
C ALA A 26 -7.08 7.80 22.79
N GLY A 27 -7.16 6.60 23.34
CA GLY A 27 -8.08 6.23 24.44
C GLY A 27 -9.49 5.86 23.97
N ARG A 28 -9.68 5.56 22.68
CA ARG A 28 -10.97 5.13 22.13
C ARG A 28 -11.13 3.61 22.28
N GLU A 29 -12.34 3.16 22.56
CA GLU A 29 -12.74 1.76 22.42
C GLU A 29 -12.97 1.47 20.93
N VAL A 30 -12.25 0.49 20.36
CA VAL A 30 -12.26 0.24 18.92
C VAL A 30 -12.61 -1.21 18.62
N ILE A 31 -13.57 -1.40 17.73
CA ILE A 31 -13.84 -2.71 17.11
C ILE A 31 -13.44 -2.62 15.64
N VAL A 32 -12.59 -3.56 15.20
CA VAL A 32 -12.28 -3.74 13.78
C VAL A 32 -13.16 -4.86 13.23
N VAL A 33 -13.93 -4.60 12.19
CA VAL A 33 -14.75 -5.62 11.51
C VAL A 33 -14.14 -5.96 10.15
N GLU A 34 -13.95 -7.28 9.91
CA GLU A 34 -13.34 -7.80 8.67
C GLU A 34 -14.24 -8.88 8.07
N LYS A 35 -14.53 -8.76 6.77
CA LYS A 35 -15.37 -9.73 6.05
C LYS A 35 -14.72 -11.10 5.86
N ASN A 36 -13.39 -11.14 5.78
CA ASN A 36 -12.63 -12.36 5.57
C ASN A 36 -12.36 -13.11 6.89
N ALA A 37 -11.96 -14.36 6.77
CA ALA A 37 -11.63 -15.22 7.93
C ALA A 37 -10.29 -14.87 8.58
N ALA A 38 -9.44 -14.06 7.89
CA ALA A 38 -8.19 -13.57 8.43
C ALA A 38 -7.98 -12.09 8.06
N PHE A 39 -7.09 -11.41 8.79
CA PHE A 39 -6.69 -10.05 8.45
C PHE A 39 -5.73 -10.04 7.24
N GLY A 40 -5.72 -8.95 6.49
CA GLY A 40 -4.71 -8.65 5.47
C GLY A 40 -4.79 -9.47 4.19
N GLU A 41 -5.83 -10.25 3.93
CA GLU A 41 -5.89 -11.23 2.83
C GLU A 41 -5.86 -10.64 1.40
N GLU A 42 -6.19 -9.37 1.23
CA GLU A 42 -6.28 -8.75 -0.11
C GLU A 42 -5.03 -7.89 -0.43
N THR A 43 -5.19 -6.60 -0.68
CA THR A 43 -4.10 -5.70 -1.10
C THR A 43 -2.92 -5.70 -0.12
N SER A 44 -3.18 -5.88 1.17
CA SER A 44 -2.15 -5.83 2.23
C SER A 44 -1.19 -7.01 2.22
N ALA A 45 -1.62 -8.21 1.80
CA ALA A 45 -0.76 -9.39 1.63
C ALA A 45 -0.26 -9.57 0.19
N ARG A 46 -0.76 -8.77 -0.77
CA ARG A 46 -0.50 -8.95 -2.20
C ARG A 46 0.18 -7.73 -2.80
N ASN A 47 1.35 -7.40 -2.28
CA ASN A 47 2.15 -6.23 -2.67
C ASN A 47 3.64 -6.58 -2.75
N SER A 48 4.49 -5.60 -3.02
CA SER A 48 5.94 -5.80 -3.16
C SER A 48 6.69 -5.78 -1.83
N GLU A 49 6.02 -5.50 -0.71
CA GLU A 49 6.59 -5.35 0.65
C GLU A 49 7.68 -4.28 0.74
N VAL A 50 7.68 -3.32 -0.17
CA VAL A 50 8.70 -2.27 -0.26
C VAL A 50 8.37 -1.12 0.67
N ILE A 51 9.38 -0.73 1.46
CA ILE A 51 9.40 0.54 2.19
C ILE A 51 9.93 1.61 1.22
N HIS A 52 9.04 2.49 0.76
CA HIS A 52 9.34 3.53 -0.21
C HIS A 52 9.95 4.76 0.46
N ALA A 53 10.94 5.37 -0.18
CA ALA A 53 11.57 6.59 0.33
C ALA A 53 10.73 7.87 0.13
N GLY A 54 9.77 7.89 -0.82
CA GLY A 54 8.95 9.09 -1.11
C GLY A 54 9.37 9.84 -2.37
N ILE A 55 10.12 9.22 -3.28
CA ILE A 55 10.87 9.88 -4.36
C ILE A 55 9.97 10.49 -5.44
N GLN A 56 8.99 9.74 -5.92
CA GLN A 56 8.30 10.01 -7.20
C GLN A 56 6.93 10.66 -7.07
N TYR A 57 6.44 10.87 -5.86
CA TYR A 57 5.10 11.41 -5.64
C TYR A 57 5.04 12.90 -5.95
N LYS A 58 3.88 13.38 -6.42
CA LYS A 58 3.66 14.79 -6.72
C LYS A 58 3.79 15.63 -5.44
N PRO A 59 4.69 16.62 -5.41
CA PRO A 59 4.84 17.49 -4.25
C PRO A 59 3.54 18.19 -3.88
N GLY A 60 3.25 18.25 -2.57
CA GLY A 60 2.01 18.82 -2.04
C GLY A 60 0.82 17.87 -1.99
N GLY A 61 0.90 16.70 -2.63
CA GLY A 61 -0.12 15.66 -2.52
C GLY A 61 -0.03 14.88 -1.20
N MET A 62 -1.10 14.14 -0.88
CA MET A 62 -1.18 13.33 0.35
C MET A 62 -0.11 12.22 0.38
N ARG A 63 0.12 11.53 -0.75
CA ARG A 63 1.19 10.53 -0.85
C ARG A 63 2.56 11.11 -0.52
N ALA A 64 2.87 12.29 -1.06
CA ALA A 64 4.15 12.95 -0.81
C ALA A 64 4.28 13.38 0.65
N SER A 65 3.24 14.03 1.20
CA SER A 65 3.25 14.58 2.57
C SER A 65 3.34 13.49 3.65
N LEU A 66 2.83 12.29 3.36
CA LEU A 66 2.85 11.17 4.31
C LEU A 66 4.04 10.22 4.10
N ALA A 67 4.73 10.27 2.94
CA ALA A 67 5.73 9.26 2.58
C ALA A 67 6.93 9.20 3.53
N VAL A 68 7.59 10.34 3.78
CA VAL A 68 8.79 10.40 4.64
C VAL A 68 8.44 10.09 6.09
N LYS A 69 7.39 10.73 6.62
CA LYS A 69 6.90 10.46 7.98
C LYS A 69 6.53 8.99 8.17
N GLY A 70 5.77 8.42 7.21
CA GLY A 70 5.33 7.04 7.25
C GLY A 70 6.50 6.06 7.19
N ARG A 71 7.47 6.30 6.30
CA ARG A 71 8.70 5.50 6.22
C ARG A 71 9.44 5.46 7.56
N ASP A 72 9.67 6.63 8.14
CA ASP A 72 10.45 6.73 9.36
C ASP A 72 9.71 6.12 10.56
N ALA A 73 8.39 6.36 10.65
CA ALA A 73 7.53 5.72 11.65
C ALA A 73 7.49 4.20 11.47
N LEU A 74 7.42 3.69 10.22
CA LEU A 74 7.40 2.26 9.95
C LEU A 74 8.70 1.58 10.38
N TYR A 75 9.86 2.15 10.07
CA TYR A 75 11.15 1.61 10.56
C TYR A 75 11.24 1.62 12.07
N ALA A 76 10.80 2.70 12.73
CA ALA A 76 10.78 2.78 14.19
C ALA A 76 9.87 1.71 14.79
N PHE A 77 8.65 1.57 14.27
CA PHE A 77 7.69 0.54 14.67
C PHE A 77 8.23 -0.87 14.50
N CYS A 78 8.79 -1.18 13.33
CA CYS A 78 9.36 -2.50 13.07
C CYS A 78 10.48 -2.84 14.05
N LYS A 79 11.33 -1.87 14.40
CA LYS A 79 12.38 -2.07 15.39
C LYS A 79 11.80 -2.30 16.80
N GLU A 80 10.81 -1.52 17.20
CA GLU A 80 10.16 -1.60 18.52
C GLU A 80 9.46 -2.94 18.74
N HIS A 81 8.74 -3.43 17.70
CA HIS A 81 7.93 -4.64 17.76
C HIS A 81 8.62 -5.89 17.19
N ASN A 82 9.91 -5.83 16.91
CA ASN A 82 10.67 -6.94 16.31
C ASN A 82 10.07 -7.46 14.99
N VAL A 83 9.44 -6.60 14.20
CA VAL A 83 8.96 -6.94 12.87
C VAL A 83 10.15 -7.04 11.91
N SER A 84 10.26 -8.15 11.21
CA SER A 84 11.34 -8.39 10.26
C SER A 84 11.33 -7.35 9.14
N HIS A 85 12.44 -6.69 8.92
CA HIS A 85 12.61 -5.68 7.87
C HIS A 85 14.09 -5.53 7.49
N ALA A 86 14.35 -4.93 6.33
CA ALA A 86 15.72 -4.65 5.89
C ALA A 86 15.80 -3.33 5.12
N ARG A 87 16.75 -2.47 5.49
CA ARG A 87 17.15 -1.29 4.70
C ARG A 87 18.12 -1.74 3.60
N CYS A 88 17.64 -2.54 2.64
CA CYS A 88 18.49 -3.07 1.57
C CYS A 88 18.87 -1.99 0.53
N GLY A 89 18.21 -0.85 0.55
CA GLY A 89 18.41 0.22 -0.43
C GLY A 89 17.75 -0.07 -1.78
N LYS A 90 17.76 0.94 -2.64
CA LYS A 90 17.20 0.91 -3.99
C LYS A 90 18.10 1.63 -4.97
N LEU A 91 18.25 1.10 -6.16
CA LEU A 91 18.80 1.79 -7.31
C LEU A 91 17.68 2.13 -8.30
N LEU A 92 17.49 3.41 -8.59
CA LEU A 92 16.66 3.83 -9.71
C LEU A 92 17.60 4.03 -10.88
N VAL A 93 17.50 3.14 -11.87
CA VAL A 93 18.51 3.02 -12.94
C VAL A 93 18.07 3.74 -14.20
N ALA A 94 19.05 4.33 -14.89
CA ALA A 94 18.89 5.05 -16.13
C ALA A 94 19.79 4.47 -17.23
N ILE A 95 19.22 4.37 -18.45
CA ILE A 95 19.90 3.86 -19.64
C ILE A 95 19.76 4.90 -20.73
N GLY A 96 20.91 5.38 -21.22
CA GLY A 96 20.99 6.45 -22.22
C GLY A 96 20.81 7.85 -21.64
N ASP A 97 21.26 8.86 -22.39
CA ASP A 97 21.38 10.25 -21.96
C ASP A 97 20.05 10.88 -21.50
N LYS A 98 18.95 10.52 -22.16
CA LYS A 98 17.62 11.02 -21.80
C LYS A 98 17.19 10.60 -20.40
N GLU A 99 17.42 9.33 -20.04
CA GLU A 99 17.06 8.82 -18.70
C GLU A 99 18.04 9.35 -17.65
N ILE A 100 19.32 9.52 -17.97
CA ILE A 100 20.30 10.16 -17.07
C ILE A 100 19.86 11.57 -16.71
N THR A 101 19.42 12.36 -17.70
CA THR A 101 18.86 13.71 -17.46
C THR A 101 17.62 13.62 -16.55
N GLY A 102 16.79 12.59 -16.72
CA GLY A 102 15.62 12.32 -15.88
C GLY A 102 15.96 12.08 -14.41
N LEU A 103 17.13 11.51 -14.08
CA LEU A 103 17.56 11.29 -12.69
C LEU A 103 17.66 12.59 -11.90
N HIS A 104 18.18 13.67 -12.51
CA HIS A 104 18.28 14.98 -11.85
C HIS A 104 16.90 15.57 -11.54
N GLY A 105 15.94 15.47 -12.46
CA GLY A 105 14.58 15.90 -12.24
C GLY A 105 13.89 15.10 -11.12
N LEU A 106 14.10 13.78 -11.11
CA LEU A 106 13.54 12.90 -10.08
C LEU A 106 14.14 13.18 -8.71
N LYS A 107 15.46 13.43 -8.62
CA LYS A 107 16.12 13.83 -7.37
C LYS A 107 15.57 15.16 -6.86
N ALA A 108 15.45 16.17 -7.71
CA ALA A 108 14.88 17.47 -7.34
C ALA A 108 13.40 17.36 -6.87
N ASN A 109 12.61 16.47 -7.48
CA ASN A 109 11.25 16.16 -7.02
C ASN A 109 11.27 15.53 -5.62
N ALA A 110 12.15 14.57 -5.39
CA ALA A 110 12.31 13.89 -4.12
C ALA A 110 12.72 14.84 -2.98
N GLU A 111 13.63 15.78 -3.25
CA GLU A 111 14.04 16.83 -2.31
C GLU A 111 12.86 17.71 -1.87
N LYS A 112 11.96 18.06 -2.80
CA LYS A 112 10.71 18.78 -2.47
C LYS A 112 9.77 17.96 -1.56
N ASN A 113 9.85 16.64 -1.63
CA ASN A 113 9.11 15.72 -0.77
C ASN A 113 9.82 15.45 0.56
N GLY A 114 10.99 16.07 0.83
CA GLY A 114 11.76 15.88 2.06
C GLY A 114 12.71 14.68 2.04
N VAL A 115 12.97 14.06 0.88
CA VAL A 115 13.94 12.97 0.74
C VAL A 115 15.32 13.57 0.48
N SER A 116 16.23 13.51 1.46
CA SER A 116 17.53 14.20 1.43
C SER A 116 18.74 13.31 1.24
N ASP A 117 18.56 11.98 1.20
CA ASP A 117 19.64 10.99 1.21
C ASP A 117 19.97 10.39 -0.17
N LEU A 118 19.43 10.97 -1.25
CA LEU A 118 19.62 10.44 -2.59
C LEU A 118 20.95 10.89 -3.19
N VAL A 119 21.67 9.94 -3.78
CA VAL A 119 22.95 10.19 -4.48
C VAL A 119 22.85 9.72 -5.91
N ILE A 120 23.19 10.59 -6.88
CA ILE A 120 23.34 10.20 -8.29
C ILE A 120 24.75 9.64 -8.48
N VAL A 121 24.85 8.48 -9.10
CA VAL A 121 26.10 7.80 -9.42
C VAL A 121 26.14 7.43 -10.90
N ASN A 122 27.33 7.31 -11.46
CA ASN A 122 27.51 6.79 -12.82
C ASN A 122 27.34 5.26 -12.88
N GLY A 123 27.22 4.71 -14.09
CA GLY A 123 26.99 3.29 -14.30
C GLY A 123 28.10 2.39 -13.73
N ALA A 124 29.37 2.85 -13.73
CA ALA A 124 30.47 2.10 -13.18
C ALA A 124 30.34 1.92 -11.66
N ALA A 125 29.98 2.99 -10.95
CA ALA A 125 29.74 2.94 -9.52
C ALA A 125 28.48 2.10 -9.18
N ALA A 126 27.42 2.18 -9.98
CA ALA A 126 26.22 1.35 -9.79
C ALA A 126 26.52 -0.14 -10.00
N ARG A 127 27.31 -0.50 -11.03
CA ARG A 127 27.77 -1.89 -11.25
C ARG A 127 28.72 -2.40 -10.16
N ALA A 128 29.52 -1.52 -9.57
CA ALA A 128 30.35 -1.93 -8.43
C ALA A 128 29.50 -2.31 -7.20
N MET A 129 28.31 -1.71 -7.05
CA MET A 129 27.35 -2.07 -6.00
C MET A 129 26.57 -3.34 -6.32
N GLU A 130 26.23 -3.56 -7.60
CA GLU A 130 25.43 -4.70 -8.09
C GLU A 130 26.03 -5.22 -9.41
N PRO A 131 26.95 -6.19 -9.37
CA PRO A 131 27.75 -6.59 -10.54
C PRO A 131 26.95 -7.10 -11.74
N GLY A 132 25.76 -7.69 -11.51
CA GLY A 132 24.86 -8.13 -12.58
C GLY A 132 24.02 -7.03 -13.23
N LEU A 133 24.17 -5.78 -12.76
CA LEU A 133 23.37 -4.64 -13.22
C LEU A 133 23.98 -4.03 -14.47
N TYR A 134 23.11 -3.67 -15.43
CA TYR A 134 23.45 -2.81 -16.55
C TYR A 134 22.70 -1.48 -16.41
N CYS A 135 23.42 -0.40 -16.38
CA CYS A 135 22.89 0.98 -16.46
C CYS A 135 24.02 1.95 -16.78
N ASP A 136 23.66 3.15 -17.26
CA ASP A 136 24.59 4.25 -17.52
C ASP A 136 24.68 5.22 -16.34
N GLY A 137 23.65 5.24 -15.49
CA GLY A 137 23.61 5.99 -14.24
C GLY A 137 22.51 5.49 -13.33
N ALA A 138 22.55 5.89 -12.07
CA ALA A 138 21.50 5.53 -11.10
C ALA A 138 21.35 6.57 -9.99
N ILE A 139 20.15 6.63 -9.38
CA ILE A 139 19.98 7.21 -8.04
C ILE A 139 20.09 6.08 -7.01
N VAL A 140 20.97 6.24 -6.06
CA VAL A 140 21.04 5.41 -4.85
C VAL A 140 20.07 5.98 -3.82
N SER A 141 19.15 5.16 -3.32
CA SER A 141 18.19 5.51 -2.25
C SER A 141 18.41 4.60 -1.04
N PRO A 142 19.24 5.02 -0.06
CA PRO A 142 19.58 4.20 1.10
C PRO A 142 18.40 3.95 2.04
N SER A 143 17.44 4.88 2.10
CA SER A 143 16.27 4.78 2.97
C SER A 143 15.16 3.87 2.46
N SER A 144 15.26 3.37 1.23
CA SER A 144 14.36 2.34 0.73
C SER A 144 14.67 0.97 1.34
N GLY A 145 13.67 0.14 1.51
CA GLY A 145 13.85 -1.20 2.07
C GLY A 145 12.67 -2.12 1.84
N ILE A 146 12.60 -3.17 2.63
CA ILE A 146 11.53 -4.18 2.61
C ILE A 146 11.09 -4.52 4.04
N VAL A 147 9.86 -4.96 4.19
CA VAL A 147 9.25 -5.33 5.48
C VAL A 147 8.43 -6.59 5.33
N ASP A 148 8.37 -7.39 6.39
CA ASP A 148 7.37 -8.45 6.55
C ASP A 148 6.00 -7.79 6.79
N SER A 149 5.16 -7.75 5.77
CA SER A 149 3.85 -7.13 5.84
C SER A 149 2.89 -7.87 6.76
N HIS A 150 3.01 -9.20 6.86
CA HIS A 150 2.21 -10.00 7.78
C HIS A 150 2.62 -9.79 9.23
N GLY A 151 3.91 -9.85 9.53
CA GLY A 151 4.45 -9.56 10.86
C GLY A 151 4.12 -8.14 11.32
N LEU A 152 4.13 -7.15 10.40
CA LEU A 152 3.67 -5.79 10.69
C LEU A 152 2.20 -5.77 11.12
N MET A 153 1.32 -6.42 10.36
CA MET A 153 -0.11 -6.45 10.69
C MET A 153 -0.38 -7.20 12.00
N LEU A 154 0.33 -8.29 12.25
CA LEU A 154 0.22 -9.04 13.51
C LEU A 154 0.63 -8.17 14.72
N ALA A 155 1.69 -7.39 14.60
CA ALA A 155 2.11 -6.47 15.66
C ALA A 155 1.07 -5.35 15.90
N LEU A 156 0.42 -4.86 14.81
CA LEU A 156 -0.67 -3.90 14.93
C LEU A 156 -1.89 -4.48 15.66
N VAL A 157 -2.24 -5.74 15.36
CA VAL A 157 -3.31 -6.47 16.09
C VAL A 157 -2.98 -6.56 17.56
N GLY A 158 -1.76 -6.95 17.92
CA GLY A 158 -1.34 -7.00 19.32
C GLY A 158 -1.50 -5.67 20.06
N GLU A 159 -1.08 -4.54 19.44
CA GLU A 159 -1.29 -3.22 20.05
C GLU A 159 -2.78 -2.82 20.20
N ILE A 160 -3.64 -3.25 19.25
CA ILE A 160 -5.09 -3.02 19.36
C ILE A 160 -5.65 -3.76 20.58
N GLU A 161 -5.31 -5.04 20.73
CA GLU A 161 -5.77 -5.90 21.83
C GLU A 161 -5.22 -5.42 23.18
N ASP A 162 -3.95 -5.01 23.25
CA ASP A 162 -3.33 -4.43 24.45
C ASP A 162 -4.03 -3.15 24.94
N LYS A 163 -4.74 -2.44 24.04
CA LYS A 163 -5.55 -1.26 24.36
C LYS A 163 -7.03 -1.58 24.57
N GLY A 164 -7.39 -2.86 24.66
CA GLY A 164 -8.77 -3.30 24.87
C GLY A 164 -9.64 -3.25 23.62
N GLY A 165 -9.06 -3.04 22.44
CA GLY A 165 -9.77 -3.15 21.17
C GLY A 165 -10.02 -4.60 20.78
N ALA A 166 -10.96 -4.82 19.85
CA ALA A 166 -11.33 -6.15 19.38
C ALA A 166 -11.24 -6.24 17.84
N LEU A 167 -10.90 -7.44 17.34
CA LEU A 167 -10.91 -7.79 15.93
C LEU A 167 -11.98 -8.86 15.67
N ALA A 168 -13.06 -8.48 14.95
CA ALA A 168 -14.12 -9.38 14.52
C ALA A 168 -13.86 -9.82 13.07
N LEU A 169 -13.36 -11.04 12.90
CA LEU A 169 -13.14 -11.69 11.61
C LEU A 169 -14.42 -12.37 11.10
N ALA A 170 -14.49 -12.67 9.81
CA ALA A 170 -15.65 -13.24 9.14
C ALA A 170 -16.95 -12.46 9.44
N SER A 171 -16.83 -11.14 9.62
CA SER A 171 -17.86 -10.23 10.09
C SER A 171 -18.11 -9.10 9.08
N PRO A 172 -18.73 -9.40 7.92
CA PRO A 172 -18.99 -8.41 6.86
C PRO A 172 -20.03 -7.39 7.32
N VAL A 173 -19.83 -6.11 6.96
CA VAL A 173 -20.90 -5.10 7.02
C VAL A 173 -21.92 -5.40 5.94
N LEU A 174 -23.17 -5.60 6.33
CA LEU A 174 -24.30 -5.92 5.45
C LEU A 174 -25.11 -4.67 5.07
N SER A 175 -25.32 -3.78 6.02
CA SER A 175 -26.01 -2.51 5.86
C SER A 175 -25.62 -1.54 6.98
N GLY A 176 -26.06 -0.29 6.87
CA GLY A 176 -25.91 0.69 7.93
C GLY A 176 -26.82 1.88 7.75
N HIS A 177 -26.94 2.70 8.79
CA HIS A 177 -27.74 3.91 8.77
C HIS A 177 -27.10 5.02 9.61
N VAL A 178 -27.09 6.24 9.04
CA VAL A 178 -26.58 7.44 9.71
C VAL A 178 -27.65 8.02 10.61
N PHE A 179 -27.31 8.26 11.88
CA PHE A 179 -28.13 8.99 12.85
C PHE A 179 -27.38 10.24 13.33
N ALA A 180 -28.10 11.14 13.98
CA ALA A 180 -27.50 12.36 14.52
C ALA A 180 -26.43 12.09 15.60
N ASP A 181 -26.54 10.95 16.31
CA ASP A 181 -25.66 10.55 17.42
C ASP A 181 -24.74 9.38 17.10
N GLY A 182 -24.51 9.06 15.83
CA GLY A 182 -23.62 8.00 15.38
C GLY A 182 -24.13 7.25 14.17
N ILE A 183 -23.48 6.15 13.85
CA ILE A 183 -23.80 5.29 12.71
C ILE A 183 -24.10 3.88 13.22
N GLU A 184 -25.23 3.34 12.84
CA GLU A 184 -25.62 1.96 13.09
C GLU A 184 -25.16 1.08 11.92
N LEU A 185 -24.57 -0.06 12.22
CA LEU A 185 -24.11 -1.04 11.25
C LEU A 185 -24.68 -2.42 11.60
N ASP A 186 -25.25 -3.07 10.59
CA ASP A 186 -25.60 -4.48 10.62
C ASP A 186 -24.40 -5.30 10.17
N ILE A 187 -23.87 -6.08 11.08
CA ILE A 187 -22.68 -6.89 10.88
C ILE A 187 -23.11 -8.35 10.81
N GLY A 188 -22.79 -9.02 9.70
CA GLY A 188 -23.04 -10.43 9.49
C GLY A 188 -21.98 -11.32 10.14
N GLY A 189 -22.02 -12.59 9.77
CA GLY A 189 -21.09 -13.60 10.29
C GLY A 189 -21.84 -14.75 10.99
N VAL A 190 -21.14 -15.50 11.83
CA VAL A 190 -21.72 -16.64 12.58
C VAL A 190 -22.75 -16.12 13.58
N ASP A 191 -22.45 -15.04 14.26
CA ASP A 191 -23.32 -14.39 15.24
C ASP A 191 -23.61 -12.96 14.77
N PRO A 192 -24.63 -12.75 13.91
CA PRO A 192 -24.96 -11.43 13.40
C PRO A 192 -25.37 -10.47 14.52
N ILE A 193 -24.86 -9.23 14.43
CA ILE A 193 -25.10 -8.19 15.44
C ILE A 193 -25.32 -6.83 14.79
N THR A 194 -26.16 -6.00 15.41
CA THR A 194 -26.30 -4.59 15.07
C THR A 194 -25.58 -3.76 16.13
N LEU A 195 -24.56 -2.98 15.69
CA LEU A 195 -23.79 -2.09 16.55
C LEU A 195 -24.02 -0.65 16.14
N LYS A 196 -24.12 0.25 17.11
CA LYS A 196 -24.14 1.70 16.89
C LYS A 196 -22.84 2.33 17.39
N ALA A 197 -22.04 2.85 16.44
CA ALA A 197 -20.77 3.49 16.74
C ALA A 197 -20.91 5.02 16.76
N LYS A 198 -20.22 5.71 17.68
CA LYS A 198 -20.05 7.17 17.61
C LYS A 198 -19.17 7.58 16.43
N THR A 199 -18.29 6.70 15.99
CA THR A 199 -17.36 6.96 14.86
C THR A 199 -17.20 5.71 14.03
N VAL A 200 -17.30 5.88 12.69
CA VAL A 200 -17.02 4.81 11.72
C VAL A 200 -15.92 5.28 10.77
N VAL A 201 -14.87 4.47 10.65
CA VAL A 201 -13.81 4.70 9.66
C VAL A 201 -13.82 3.57 8.64
N ASN A 202 -14.12 3.90 7.39
CA ASN A 202 -14.14 2.94 6.29
C ASN A 202 -12.73 2.78 5.70
N CYS A 203 -12.08 1.68 6.05
CA CYS A 203 -10.77 1.25 5.56
C CYS A 203 -10.87 -0.01 4.68
N ALA A 204 -12.02 -0.25 4.03
CA ALA A 204 -12.32 -1.49 3.31
C ALA A 204 -11.58 -1.64 1.96
N GLY A 205 -10.56 -0.82 1.67
CA GLY A 205 -9.65 -0.96 0.54
C GLY A 205 -10.37 -1.10 -0.80
N LEU A 206 -10.30 -2.28 -1.44
CA LEU A 206 -10.95 -2.59 -2.73
C LEU A 206 -12.50 -2.57 -2.67
N TRP A 207 -13.08 -2.50 -1.48
CA TRP A 207 -14.53 -2.52 -1.25
C TRP A 207 -15.04 -1.21 -0.65
N SER A 208 -14.16 -0.23 -0.44
CA SER A 208 -14.51 0.97 0.34
C SER A 208 -15.66 1.78 -0.28
N ASP A 209 -15.76 1.87 -1.60
CA ASP A 209 -16.87 2.52 -2.29
C ASP A 209 -18.18 1.75 -2.17
N ARG A 210 -18.13 0.40 -2.20
CA ARG A 210 -19.31 -0.45 -2.02
C ARG A 210 -19.80 -0.42 -0.57
N VAL A 211 -18.87 -0.50 0.40
CA VAL A 211 -19.22 -0.39 1.83
C VAL A 211 -19.87 0.96 2.14
N ALA A 212 -19.35 2.06 1.57
CA ALA A 212 -19.98 3.37 1.75
C ALA A 212 -21.43 3.40 1.26
N ARG A 213 -21.75 2.74 0.13
CA ARG A 213 -23.10 2.65 -0.43
C ARG A 213 -24.05 1.76 0.38
N LEU A 214 -23.53 0.86 1.23
CA LEU A 214 -24.36 0.08 2.16
C LEU A 214 -24.86 0.92 3.34
N ILE A 215 -24.28 2.08 3.61
CA ILE A 215 -24.64 2.93 4.74
C ILE A 215 -25.61 4.02 4.27
N ALA A 216 -26.89 3.83 4.54
CA ALA A 216 -27.93 4.79 4.23
C ALA A 216 -27.68 6.13 4.94
N GLY A 217 -27.77 7.23 4.21
CA GLY A 217 -27.48 8.58 4.69
C GLY A 217 -26.12 9.12 4.22
N ILE A 218 -25.24 8.29 3.64
CA ILE A 218 -24.08 8.78 2.89
C ILE A 218 -24.52 9.10 1.46
N PRO A 219 -24.38 10.34 0.97
CA PRO A 219 -24.84 10.72 -0.36
C PRO A 219 -24.03 10.00 -1.45
N ASP A 220 -24.67 9.26 -2.34
CA ASP A 220 -24.00 8.45 -3.38
C ASP A 220 -23.10 9.30 -4.30
N ALA A 221 -23.50 10.54 -4.58
CA ALA A 221 -22.71 11.47 -5.38
C ALA A 221 -21.34 11.84 -4.77
N THR A 222 -21.14 11.62 -3.47
CA THR A 222 -19.87 11.90 -2.77
C THR A 222 -18.97 10.68 -2.66
N ILE A 223 -19.48 9.50 -3.04
CA ILE A 223 -18.72 8.24 -2.98
C ILE A 223 -17.96 8.08 -4.30
N PRO A 224 -16.62 8.02 -4.26
CA PRO A 224 -15.85 7.82 -5.48
C PRO A 224 -16.09 6.41 -6.06
N GLN A 225 -15.99 6.29 -7.37
CA GLN A 225 -15.97 5.00 -8.04
C GLN A 225 -14.53 4.48 -8.12
N LEU A 226 -14.27 3.33 -7.50
CA LEU A 226 -12.96 2.70 -7.59
C LEU A 226 -12.74 2.03 -8.95
N LYS A 227 -11.49 2.08 -9.38
CA LYS A 227 -10.95 1.33 -10.51
C LYS A 227 -9.95 0.31 -9.98
N TYR A 228 -9.82 -0.83 -10.66
CA TYR A 228 -9.00 -1.93 -10.17
C TYR A 228 -7.78 -2.11 -11.05
N GLY A 229 -6.61 -1.77 -10.50
CA GLY A 229 -5.31 -1.94 -11.17
C GLY A 229 -4.64 -3.24 -10.73
N LYS A 230 -4.83 -4.32 -11.49
CA LYS A 230 -4.16 -5.61 -11.25
C LYS A 230 -2.69 -5.52 -11.60
N GLY A 231 -1.83 -6.02 -10.73
CA GLY A 231 -0.40 -6.16 -10.96
C GLY A 231 0.04 -7.59 -10.70
N GLN A 232 0.76 -8.19 -11.66
CA GLN A 232 1.24 -9.54 -11.56
C GLN A 232 2.73 -9.58 -11.22
N TYR A 233 3.15 -10.64 -10.54
CA TYR A 233 4.54 -10.86 -10.14
C TYR A 233 5.01 -12.22 -10.61
N PHE A 234 6.28 -12.26 -11.03
CA PHE A 234 7.01 -13.49 -11.29
C PHE A 234 8.16 -13.63 -10.30
N THR A 235 8.31 -14.80 -9.73
CA THR A 235 9.44 -15.14 -8.86
C THR A 235 10.58 -15.71 -9.69
N TYR A 236 11.83 -15.42 -9.31
CA TYR A 236 13.02 -15.93 -9.98
C TYR A 236 13.57 -17.14 -9.20
N ALA A 237 13.55 -18.31 -9.80
CA ALA A 237 14.06 -19.54 -9.18
C ALA A 237 15.59 -19.49 -9.05
N GLY A 238 16.10 -19.80 -7.86
CA GLY A 238 17.51 -19.79 -7.54
C GLY A 238 18.01 -18.47 -6.98
N LYS A 239 19.34 -18.30 -6.91
CA LYS A 239 19.96 -17.11 -6.33
C LYS A 239 19.73 -15.90 -7.22
N ALA A 240 19.08 -14.89 -6.69
CA ALA A 240 18.94 -13.62 -7.37
C ALA A 240 20.24 -12.81 -7.35
N PRO A 241 20.57 -12.06 -8.41
CA PRO A 241 21.87 -11.42 -8.55
C PRO A 241 22.03 -10.14 -7.72
N PHE A 242 20.88 -9.52 -7.33
CA PHE A 242 20.91 -8.21 -6.68
C PHE A 242 20.59 -8.29 -5.20
N SER A 243 21.32 -7.51 -4.42
CA SER A 243 21.10 -7.33 -2.98
C SER A 243 20.14 -6.19 -2.69
N ARG A 244 19.98 -5.25 -3.63
CA ARG A 244 19.11 -4.06 -3.57
C ARG A 244 17.90 -4.20 -4.48
N LEU A 245 16.93 -3.33 -4.27
CA LEU A 245 15.80 -3.14 -5.18
C LEU A 245 16.28 -2.41 -6.44
N ILE A 246 15.92 -2.90 -7.64
CA ILE A 246 16.29 -2.26 -8.91
C ILE A 246 15.03 -1.78 -9.62
N TYR A 247 14.92 -0.48 -9.81
CA TYR A 247 13.78 0.17 -10.43
C TYR A 247 14.23 0.93 -11.67
N PRO A 248 13.83 0.52 -12.88
CA PRO A 248 13.99 1.36 -14.06
C PRO A 248 13.19 2.66 -13.89
N LEU A 249 13.64 3.72 -14.54
CA LEU A 249 12.85 4.95 -14.59
C LEU A 249 11.52 4.70 -15.30
N PRO A 250 10.42 5.32 -14.85
CA PRO A 250 9.17 5.28 -15.56
C PRO A 250 9.34 5.82 -16.98
N SER A 251 8.91 5.06 -17.98
CA SER A 251 8.84 5.53 -19.36
C SER A 251 7.43 5.31 -19.91
N PRO A 252 7.00 6.09 -20.92
CA PRO A 252 5.69 5.89 -21.56
C PRO A 252 5.49 4.46 -22.10
N ASP A 253 6.59 3.83 -22.55
CA ASP A 253 6.58 2.52 -23.18
C ASP A 253 6.91 1.37 -22.21
N SER A 254 7.21 1.67 -20.95
CA SER A 254 7.57 0.69 -19.95
C SER A 254 6.63 0.77 -18.77
N GLN A 255 5.89 -0.29 -18.54
CA GLN A 255 5.06 -0.44 -17.32
C GLN A 255 5.90 -0.74 -16.07
N GLY A 256 7.22 -0.51 -16.15
CA GLY A 256 8.09 -0.47 -14.99
C GLY A 256 8.16 -1.77 -14.22
N VAL A 257 8.45 -2.90 -14.90
CA VAL A 257 8.77 -4.14 -14.21
C VAL A 257 9.99 -3.89 -13.32
N HIS A 258 9.77 -3.89 -12.02
CA HIS A 258 10.80 -3.70 -11.01
C HIS A 258 11.39 -5.05 -10.60
N TYR A 259 12.66 -5.04 -10.20
CA TYR A 259 13.20 -6.13 -9.42
C TYR A 259 13.06 -5.79 -7.93
N THR A 260 12.47 -6.70 -7.20
CA THR A 260 12.38 -6.68 -5.74
C THR A 260 12.89 -8.00 -5.17
N ARG A 261 13.11 -8.03 -3.87
CA ARG A 261 13.44 -9.27 -3.16
C ARG A 261 12.65 -9.32 -1.85
N ASP A 262 12.42 -10.53 -1.37
CA ASP A 262 11.91 -10.71 -0.02
C ASP A 262 13.04 -10.80 1.02
N LEU A 263 12.66 -10.92 2.30
CA LEU A 263 13.61 -11.05 3.40
C LEU A 263 14.41 -12.36 3.34
N GLY A 264 13.88 -13.40 2.70
CA GLY A 264 14.58 -14.65 2.41
C GLY A 264 15.58 -14.54 1.25
N GLY A 265 15.58 -13.41 0.53
CA GLY A 265 16.49 -13.17 -0.59
C GLY A 265 15.99 -13.68 -1.94
N GLN A 266 14.72 -14.12 -2.04
CA GLN A 266 14.15 -14.54 -3.31
C GLN A 266 13.85 -13.32 -4.18
N GLY A 267 14.35 -13.32 -5.42
CA GLY A 267 14.07 -12.27 -6.38
C GLY A 267 12.68 -12.37 -6.96
N LYS A 268 12.05 -11.21 -7.18
CA LYS A 268 10.73 -11.06 -7.81
C LYS A 268 10.79 -9.98 -8.88
N LEU A 269 10.13 -10.19 -10.01
CA LEU A 269 9.88 -9.18 -11.03
C LEU A 269 8.43 -8.75 -11.00
N GLY A 270 8.19 -7.48 -11.08
CA GLY A 270 6.85 -6.89 -11.07
C GLY A 270 6.72 -5.71 -10.10
N PRO A 271 5.49 -5.23 -9.96
CA PRO A 271 4.33 -5.64 -10.74
C PRO A 271 4.26 -4.95 -12.11
N ASP A 272 3.51 -5.55 -13.02
CA ASP A 272 2.94 -4.83 -14.14
C ASP A 272 1.66 -4.07 -13.73
N ILE A 273 0.89 -3.58 -14.70
CA ILE A 273 -0.43 -3.02 -14.45
C ILE A 273 -1.38 -3.34 -15.61
N ALA A 274 -2.55 -3.89 -15.26
CA ALA A 274 -3.69 -4.04 -16.14
C ALA A 274 -4.95 -3.58 -15.40
N PHE A 275 -5.79 -2.78 -16.04
CA PHE A 275 -7.10 -2.44 -15.47
C PHE A 275 -8.07 -3.59 -15.73
N ILE A 276 -8.81 -3.97 -14.71
CA ILE A 276 -9.79 -5.06 -14.72
C ILE A 276 -11.11 -4.57 -14.12
N ASP A 277 -12.21 -5.25 -14.47
CA ASP A 277 -13.56 -4.86 -14.04
C ASP A 277 -13.94 -5.45 -12.68
N THR A 278 -13.19 -6.44 -12.19
CA THR A 278 -13.44 -7.13 -10.92
C THR A 278 -12.30 -6.92 -9.93
N ASN A 279 -12.61 -6.87 -8.65
CA ASN A 279 -11.62 -6.79 -7.56
C ASN A 279 -11.25 -8.16 -6.96
N THR A 280 -11.61 -9.26 -7.63
CA THR A 280 -11.41 -10.64 -7.12
C THR A 280 -10.55 -11.53 -8.02
N ASP A 281 -10.09 -11.04 -9.17
CA ASP A 281 -9.23 -11.81 -10.07
C ASP A 281 -7.76 -11.68 -9.68
N TYR A 282 -7.26 -12.63 -8.92
CA TYR A 282 -5.86 -12.76 -8.51
C TYR A 282 -5.06 -13.78 -9.34
N SER A 283 -5.56 -14.21 -10.50
CA SER A 283 -4.84 -15.11 -11.38
C SER A 283 -3.55 -14.46 -11.91
N VAL A 284 -2.53 -15.26 -12.17
CA VAL A 284 -1.31 -14.84 -12.86
C VAL A 284 -1.28 -15.51 -14.22
N ASP A 285 -1.12 -14.73 -15.28
CA ASP A 285 -1.02 -15.24 -16.65
C ASP A 285 0.41 -15.71 -16.95
N PRO A 286 0.66 -17.03 -17.07
CA PRO A 286 1.99 -17.56 -17.32
C PRO A 286 2.60 -17.11 -18.66
N SER A 287 1.77 -16.78 -19.64
CA SER A 287 2.22 -16.33 -20.96
C SER A 287 2.96 -15.00 -20.93
N ARG A 288 2.80 -14.20 -19.87
CA ARG A 288 3.49 -12.93 -19.70
C ARG A 288 4.96 -13.06 -19.27
N ARG A 289 5.43 -14.27 -18.94
CA ARG A 289 6.81 -14.54 -18.51
C ARG A 289 7.85 -13.88 -19.41
N ASP A 290 7.72 -14.08 -20.73
CA ASP A 290 8.70 -13.58 -21.69
C ASP A 290 8.70 -12.05 -21.80
N ALA A 291 7.55 -11.40 -21.62
CA ALA A 291 7.45 -9.96 -21.54
C ALA A 291 8.14 -9.39 -20.28
N PHE A 292 7.98 -10.07 -19.13
CA PHE A 292 8.69 -9.70 -17.90
C PHE A 292 10.20 -9.87 -18.05
N ALA A 293 10.65 -10.98 -18.65
CA ALA A 293 12.06 -11.21 -18.93
C ALA A 293 12.62 -10.14 -19.88
N ALA A 294 11.90 -9.79 -20.95
CA ALA A 294 12.31 -8.76 -21.90
C ALA A 294 12.43 -7.37 -21.23
N ALA A 295 11.50 -7.01 -20.37
CA ALA A 295 11.54 -5.77 -19.60
C ALA A 295 12.76 -5.75 -18.63
N ALA A 296 13.01 -6.85 -17.97
CA ALA A 296 14.13 -6.98 -17.02
C ALA A 296 15.50 -7.00 -17.71
N ARG A 297 15.62 -7.53 -18.93
CA ARG A 297 16.88 -7.55 -19.70
C ARG A 297 17.48 -6.17 -19.92
N LYS A 298 16.68 -5.13 -19.88
CA LYS A 298 17.19 -3.75 -20.01
C LYS A 298 18.22 -3.42 -18.91
N PHE A 299 17.96 -3.85 -17.69
CA PHE A 299 18.86 -3.63 -16.55
C PHE A 299 19.54 -4.90 -16.02
N TRP A 300 19.07 -6.06 -16.42
CA TRP A 300 19.60 -7.37 -16.05
C TRP A 300 19.80 -8.24 -17.32
N PRO A 301 20.89 -8.02 -18.09
CA PRO A 301 21.11 -8.68 -19.38
C PRO A 301 21.13 -10.22 -19.28
N ASP A 302 21.71 -10.76 -18.20
CA ASP A 302 21.91 -12.19 -18.00
C ASP A 302 20.71 -12.91 -17.40
N ILE A 303 19.53 -12.29 -17.39
CA ILE A 303 18.33 -12.95 -16.86
C ILE A 303 17.98 -14.19 -17.67
N ASP A 304 17.85 -15.32 -16.97
CA ASP A 304 17.33 -16.56 -17.54
C ASP A 304 15.80 -16.60 -17.40
N ALA A 305 15.11 -16.41 -18.53
CA ALA A 305 13.65 -16.42 -18.56
C ALA A 305 13.03 -17.75 -18.09
N ALA A 306 13.75 -18.89 -18.25
CA ALA A 306 13.26 -20.19 -17.81
C ALA A 306 13.16 -20.31 -16.27
N LYS A 307 13.88 -19.46 -15.54
CA LYS A 307 13.83 -19.39 -14.08
C LYS A 307 12.69 -18.51 -13.55
N LEU A 308 11.99 -17.79 -14.42
CA LEU A 308 10.80 -17.02 -14.01
C LEU A 308 9.60 -17.94 -13.89
N GLN A 309 9.02 -17.97 -12.71
CA GLN A 309 7.81 -18.72 -12.40
C GLN A 309 6.68 -17.77 -12.04
N PRO A 310 5.42 -18.04 -12.43
CA PRO A 310 4.28 -17.28 -11.94
C PRO A 310 4.29 -17.22 -10.41
N GLY A 311 4.22 -16.01 -9.86
CA GLY A 311 4.18 -15.78 -8.43
C GLY A 311 2.74 -15.53 -7.94
N TYR A 312 2.42 -14.28 -7.73
CA TYR A 312 1.09 -13.84 -7.28
C TYR A 312 0.66 -12.57 -8.01
N ALA A 313 -0.61 -12.21 -7.83
CA ALA A 313 -1.14 -10.94 -8.29
C ALA A 313 -1.71 -10.15 -7.12
N GLY A 314 -1.63 -8.82 -7.20
CA GLY A 314 -2.28 -7.89 -6.30
C GLY A 314 -3.18 -6.92 -7.06
N ILE A 315 -4.20 -6.39 -6.42
CA ILE A 315 -5.12 -5.42 -7.00
C ILE A 315 -5.02 -4.12 -6.22
N ARG A 316 -4.85 -3.00 -6.95
CA ARG A 316 -4.77 -1.66 -6.37
C ARG A 316 -6.14 -0.98 -6.45
N PRO A 317 -6.66 -0.44 -5.33
CA PRO A 317 -7.85 0.42 -5.35
C PRO A 317 -7.48 1.80 -5.90
N LYS A 318 -7.75 2.05 -7.18
CA LYS A 318 -7.38 3.31 -7.84
C LYS A 318 -8.58 4.25 -7.96
N LEU A 319 -8.34 5.55 -7.75
CA LEU A 319 -9.33 6.61 -7.98
C LEU A 319 -9.33 7.13 -9.42
N LYS A 320 -8.29 6.83 -10.19
CA LYS A 320 -8.07 7.31 -11.54
C LYS A 320 -7.85 6.15 -12.51
N GLY A 321 -8.16 6.38 -13.77
CA GLY A 321 -8.00 5.44 -14.86
C GLY A 321 -6.57 5.34 -15.40
N PRO A 322 -6.38 4.62 -16.51
CA PRO A 322 -5.09 4.51 -17.18
C PRO A 322 -4.52 5.88 -17.55
N GLY A 323 -3.22 6.08 -17.28
CA GLY A 323 -2.52 7.33 -17.63
C GLY A 323 -2.78 8.50 -16.68
N GLU A 324 -3.69 8.36 -15.73
CA GLU A 324 -3.98 9.40 -14.75
C GLU A 324 -3.33 9.09 -13.39
N GLU A 325 -2.75 10.12 -12.77
CA GLU A 325 -2.23 10.01 -11.41
C GLU A 325 -3.35 10.30 -10.40
N GLY A 326 -3.60 9.35 -9.50
CA GLY A 326 -4.48 9.52 -8.35
C GLY A 326 -3.70 9.80 -7.08
N ASP A 327 -4.37 10.30 -6.04
CA ASP A 327 -3.82 10.47 -4.70
C ASP A 327 -4.70 9.77 -3.66
N PHE A 328 -4.28 9.72 -2.41
CA PHE A 328 -5.10 9.24 -1.30
C PHE A 328 -6.25 10.22 -1.04
N LEU A 329 -7.44 9.69 -0.85
CA LEU A 329 -8.61 10.48 -0.51
C LEU A 329 -9.09 10.12 0.90
N PHE A 330 -9.11 11.13 1.77
CA PHE A 330 -9.76 11.12 3.07
C PHE A 330 -11.06 11.91 2.93
N SER A 331 -12.15 11.20 2.73
CA SER A 331 -13.48 11.81 2.57
C SER A 331 -14.08 12.08 3.95
N THR A 332 -14.23 13.35 4.26
CA THR A 332 -14.62 13.87 5.58
C THR A 332 -16.03 14.44 5.58
N THR A 333 -16.51 14.86 6.74
CA THR A 333 -17.80 15.58 6.86
C THR A 333 -17.91 16.80 5.93
N ALA A 334 -16.77 17.47 5.65
CA ALA A 334 -16.76 18.60 4.71
C ALA A 334 -17.08 18.18 3.27
N ASP A 335 -16.77 16.93 2.91
CA ASP A 335 -16.97 16.41 1.56
C ASP A 335 -18.36 15.80 1.35
N HIS A 336 -18.90 15.12 2.36
CA HIS A 336 -20.16 14.36 2.25
C HIS A 336 -21.27 14.79 3.22
N GLY A 337 -21.02 15.74 4.12
CA GLY A 337 -22.02 16.26 5.05
C GLY A 337 -22.41 15.30 6.19
N VAL A 338 -21.82 14.11 6.29
CA VAL A 338 -22.17 13.08 7.29
C VAL A 338 -21.22 13.18 8.48
N PRO A 339 -21.70 13.56 9.69
CA PRO A 339 -20.87 13.50 10.88
C PRO A 339 -20.55 12.06 11.24
N HIS A 340 -19.47 11.86 12.01
CA HIS A 340 -19.08 10.54 12.54
C HIS A 340 -18.57 9.52 11.51
N TYR A 341 -18.46 9.87 10.22
CA TYR A 341 -17.96 9.01 9.15
C TYR A 341 -16.67 9.58 8.55
N LEU A 342 -15.70 8.70 8.33
CA LEU A 342 -14.50 8.98 7.54
C LEU A 342 -14.29 7.88 6.51
N GLY A 343 -14.28 8.23 5.23
CA GLY A 343 -13.98 7.29 4.15
C GLY A 343 -12.54 7.40 3.67
N LEU A 344 -11.79 6.29 3.65
CA LEU A 344 -10.47 6.22 3.06
C LEU A 344 -10.53 5.49 1.72
N TYR A 345 -10.21 6.22 0.64
CA TYR A 345 -10.31 5.69 -0.72
C TYR A 345 -8.98 5.84 -1.47
N GLY A 346 -8.72 4.91 -2.38
CA GLY A 346 -7.54 4.99 -3.24
C GLY A 346 -6.21 4.80 -2.51
N ILE A 347 -6.22 4.18 -1.32
CA ILE A 347 -4.99 3.92 -0.57
C ILE A 347 -4.26 2.72 -1.20
N GLU A 348 -3.55 3.00 -2.29
CA GLU A 348 -2.64 2.08 -2.97
C GLU A 348 -1.17 2.32 -2.55
N SER A 349 -0.17 2.05 -3.39
CA SER A 349 1.22 2.43 -3.07
C SER A 349 1.35 3.96 -2.91
N PRO A 350 1.98 4.45 -1.84
CA PRO A 350 2.79 3.73 -0.83
C PRO A 350 2.05 3.37 0.47
N GLY A 351 0.79 2.98 0.44
CA GLY A 351 -0.05 2.75 1.62
C GLY A 351 0.60 1.89 2.70
N LEU A 352 1.28 0.79 2.35
CA LEU A 352 2.02 -0.04 3.31
C LEU A 352 3.09 0.79 4.05
N THR A 353 3.92 1.52 3.33
CA THR A 353 4.95 2.39 3.92
C THR A 353 4.36 3.48 4.81
N THR A 354 3.22 4.03 4.39
CA THR A 354 2.61 5.21 5.04
C THR A 354 1.52 4.85 6.05
N CYS A 355 1.26 3.58 6.31
CA CYS A 355 0.10 3.14 7.10
C CYS A 355 -0.02 3.83 8.46
N LEU A 356 1.08 4.01 9.18
CA LEU A 356 1.09 4.68 10.46
C LEU A 356 0.81 6.19 10.35
N ALA A 357 1.39 6.86 9.34
CA ALA A 357 1.14 8.28 9.10
C ALA A 357 -0.29 8.54 8.56
N VAL A 358 -0.83 7.62 7.75
CA VAL A 358 -2.24 7.62 7.32
C VAL A 358 -3.16 7.48 8.53
N ALA A 359 -2.81 6.59 9.46
CA ALA A 359 -3.59 6.34 10.67
C ALA A 359 -3.60 7.55 11.61
N ASP A 360 -2.45 8.16 11.84
CA ASP A 360 -2.35 9.37 12.67
C ASP A 360 -3.15 10.53 12.06
N HIS A 361 -3.11 10.68 10.74
CA HIS A 361 -3.91 11.67 10.01
C HIS A 361 -5.41 11.39 10.14
N ALA A 362 -5.84 10.14 9.92
CA ALA A 362 -7.23 9.73 10.08
C ALA A 362 -7.74 9.94 11.51
N ALA A 363 -6.96 9.57 12.52
CA ALA A 363 -7.32 9.78 13.92
C ALA A 363 -7.44 11.26 14.29
N ALA A 364 -6.62 12.13 13.68
CA ALA A 364 -6.71 13.59 13.87
C ALA A 364 -7.99 14.18 13.26
N LEU A 365 -8.45 13.65 12.13
CA LEU A 365 -9.70 14.07 11.48
C LEU A 365 -10.98 13.64 12.24
N MET A 366 -10.85 12.68 13.14
CA MET A 366 -11.98 12.10 13.91
C MET A 366 -11.99 12.51 15.40
N ARG A 367 -11.23 13.55 15.76
CA ARG A 367 -11.23 14.16 17.10
C ARG A 367 -12.41 15.05 17.38
#